data_cfaba113839031aa8636d44381817991
#
_entry.id   cfaba113839031aa8636d44381817991
#
_cell.length_a   1.000
_cell.length_b   1.000
_cell.length_c   1.000
_cell.angle_alpha   90.00
_cell.angle_beta   90.00
_cell.angle_gamma   90.00
#
_symmetry.space_group_name_H-M   'P 1'
#
loop_
_entity.id
_entity.type
_entity.pdbx_description
1 polymer ?
#
loop_
_entity_poly.entity_id
_entity_poly.type
_entity_poly.pdbx_seq_one_letter_code
_entity_poly.pdbx_strand_id
1 'polypeptide(L)'
;GSGYKVSGGLHGVGLSVVNALSSRLTAEVRRDGIIYRQEYVNGDPVTGVEQVGTYGDDTGSGTTITFLANDQIFDTLDYNYDTLRGRMRELAFLNKGVAITVTDERTDPVQSKKYCYEGGIISFVEHLNKSKDVLHEDVMYFEGSKDDPARQQVASVEVAMQYNTDYNESVFTFANNINTVEGGTHLQGFRSA
;
A
#
# COMPACT_ATOMS: atom_id res chain seq x y z
N GLY A 1 14.29 -12.32 -14.19
CA GLY A 1 13.09 -12.34 -13.39
C GLY A 1 12.24 -11.14 -13.72
N SER A 2 10.96 -11.33 -13.99
CA SER A 2 10.01 -10.23 -14.14
C SER A 2 9.86 -9.56 -12.77
N GLY A 3 10.57 -8.47 -12.55
CA GLY A 3 10.37 -7.63 -11.37
C GLY A 3 8.95 -7.07 -11.34
N TYR A 4 8.44 -6.77 -10.17
CA TYR A 4 7.18 -6.06 -10.02
C TYR A 4 7.20 -4.77 -10.84
N LYS A 5 6.18 -4.53 -11.67
CA LYS A 5 6.05 -3.30 -12.49
C LYS A 5 5.79 -2.06 -11.62
N VAL A 6 5.28 -2.26 -10.41
CA VAL A 6 5.00 -1.21 -9.41
C VAL A 6 5.51 -1.70 -8.05
N SER A 7 6.33 -0.92 -7.38
CA SER A 7 6.73 -1.16 -5.98
C SER A 7 6.21 -0.05 -5.10
N GLY A 8 5.52 -0.40 -4.01
CA GLY A 8 5.23 0.55 -2.93
C GLY A 8 6.52 0.77 -2.12
N GLY A 9 7.07 1.97 -2.15
CA GLY A 9 8.26 2.32 -1.41
C GLY A 9 9.48 2.66 -2.26
N LEU A 10 10.48 3.27 -1.61
CA LEU A 10 11.65 3.85 -2.28
C LEU A 10 12.93 2.99 -2.16
N HIS A 11 12.99 2.08 -1.19
CA HIS A 11 14.26 1.43 -0.82
C HIS A 11 14.19 -0.10 -0.69
N GLY A 12 13.01 -0.72 -0.86
CA GLY A 12 12.83 -2.18 -0.71
C GLY A 12 13.06 -2.72 0.71
N VAL A 13 13.09 -1.84 1.72
CA VAL A 13 13.44 -2.20 3.12
C VAL A 13 12.22 -2.36 4.04
N GLY A 14 11.01 -2.12 3.57
CA GLY A 14 9.82 -2.08 4.43
C GLY A 14 9.63 -3.34 5.28
N LEU A 15 9.71 -4.52 4.68
CA LEU A 15 9.55 -5.77 5.42
C LEU A 15 10.73 -6.03 6.39
N SER A 16 11.95 -5.65 6.00
CA SER A 16 13.12 -5.78 6.88
C SER A 16 13.01 -4.87 8.11
N VAL A 17 12.44 -3.67 7.94
CA VAL A 17 12.15 -2.75 9.06
C VAL A 17 11.08 -3.33 9.97
N VAL A 18 9.98 -3.89 9.42
CA VAL A 18 8.95 -4.56 10.22
C VAL A 18 9.57 -5.70 11.04
N ASN A 19 10.45 -6.51 10.42
CA ASN A 19 11.16 -7.59 11.13
C ASN A 19 12.02 -7.05 12.27
N ALA A 20 12.84 -6.04 12.01
CA ALA A 20 13.73 -5.44 13.03
C ALA A 20 12.97 -4.81 14.21
N LEU A 21 11.75 -4.31 13.97
CA LEU A 21 10.88 -3.70 14.98
C LEU A 21 9.91 -4.68 15.64
N SER A 22 10.03 -5.98 15.36
CA SER A 22 9.17 -7.03 15.89
C SER A 22 9.91 -7.89 16.91
N SER A 23 9.25 -8.24 18.01
CA SER A 23 9.75 -9.25 18.96
C SER A 23 9.71 -10.64 18.34
N ARG A 24 8.75 -10.90 17.45
CA ARG A 24 8.64 -12.14 16.67
C ARG A 24 8.08 -11.83 15.28
N LEU A 25 8.59 -12.52 14.27
CA LEU A 25 8.03 -12.52 12.92
C LEU A 25 8.11 -13.92 12.33
N THR A 26 7.05 -14.33 11.64
CA THR A 26 6.98 -15.56 10.87
C THR A 26 6.64 -15.22 9.43
N ALA A 27 7.44 -15.69 8.50
CA ALA A 27 7.18 -15.60 7.06
C ALA A 27 6.82 -16.98 6.53
N GLU A 28 5.64 -17.12 5.92
CA GLU A 28 5.22 -18.32 5.23
C GLU A 28 5.00 -18.00 3.74
N VAL A 29 5.57 -18.81 2.87
CA VAL A 29 5.46 -18.68 1.42
C VAL A 29 4.90 -19.96 0.84
N ARG A 30 3.76 -19.85 0.15
CA ARG A 30 3.17 -20.92 -0.67
C ARG A 30 3.65 -20.76 -2.10
N ARG A 31 4.43 -21.71 -2.55
CA ARG A 31 4.99 -21.73 -3.90
C ARG A 31 5.22 -23.17 -4.40
N ASP A 32 4.84 -23.43 -5.64
CA ASP A 32 5.07 -24.71 -6.32
C ASP A 32 4.51 -25.92 -5.52
N GLY A 33 3.32 -25.76 -4.92
CA GLY A 33 2.65 -26.80 -4.11
C GLY A 33 3.22 -26.99 -2.69
N ILE A 34 4.24 -26.23 -2.32
CA ILE A 34 4.96 -26.37 -1.04
C ILE A 34 4.76 -25.11 -0.19
N ILE A 35 4.64 -25.32 1.12
CA ILE A 35 4.63 -24.24 2.13
C ILE A 35 5.99 -24.18 2.79
N TYR A 36 6.67 -23.07 2.61
CA TYR A 36 7.93 -22.75 3.26
C TYR A 36 7.71 -21.79 4.40
N ARG A 37 8.45 -21.98 5.52
CA ARG A 37 8.39 -21.10 6.69
C ARG A 37 9.78 -20.75 7.17
N GLN A 38 9.93 -19.52 7.66
CA GLN A 38 11.10 -19.07 8.42
C GLN A 38 10.64 -18.19 9.57
N GLU A 39 11.28 -18.31 10.72
CA GLU A 39 10.96 -17.58 11.94
C GLU A 39 12.10 -16.66 12.36
N TYR A 40 11.72 -15.53 12.98
CA TYR A 40 12.64 -14.49 13.41
C TYR A 40 12.28 -14.03 14.82
N VAL A 41 13.30 -13.68 15.59
CA VAL A 41 13.17 -13.06 16.93
C VAL A 41 14.03 -11.80 16.97
N ASN A 42 13.44 -10.66 17.28
CA ASN A 42 14.13 -9.36 17.32
C ASN A 42 14.93 -9.04 16.04
N GLY A 43 14.41 -9.45 14.88
CA GLY A 43 15.04 -9.23 13.59
C GLY A 43 15.95 -10.34 13.10
N ASP A 44 16.44 -11.21 14.00
CA ASP A 44 17.37 -12.28 13.67
C ASP A 44 16.65 -13.59 13.32
N PRO A 45 17.05 -14.31 12.26
CA PRO A 45 16.49 -15.61 11.92
C PRO A 45 16.84 -16.64 13.00
N VAL A 46 15.82 -17.33 13.53
CA VAL A 46 15.99 -18.40 14.53
C VAL A 46 15.79 -19.79 13.94
N THR A 47 15.26 -19.86 12.70
CA THR A 47 15.21 -21.10 11.90
C THR A 47 15.81 -20.87 10.52
N GLY A 48 16.19 -21.96 9.83
CA GLY A 48 16.39 -21.94 8.38
C GLY A 48 15.04 -21.80 7.65
N VAL A 49 15.08 -21.76 6.32
CA VAL A 49 13.88 -21.92 5.50
C VAL A 49 13.49 -23.40 5.51
N GLU A 50 12.35 -23.71 6.10
CA GLU A 50 11.87 -25.07 6.30
C GLU A 50 10.63 -25.35 5.44
N GLN A 51 10.52 -26.55 4.90
CA GLN A 51 9.30 -27.04 4.29
C GLN A 51 8.37 -27.55 5.40
N VAL A 52 7.25 -26.85 5.64
CA VAL A 52 6.33 -27.16 6.75
C VAL A 52 5.03 -27.82 6.28
N GLY A 53 4.81 -27.91 4.98
CA GLY A 53 3.60 -28.52 4.44
C GLY A 53 3.48 -28.41 2.93
N THR A 54 2.33 -28.83 2.43
CA THR A 54 1.91 -28.69 1.03
C THR A 54 0.55 -28.02 0.96
N TYR A 55 0.20 -27.46 -0.20
CA TYR A 55 -1.13 -26.89 -0.46
C TYR A 55 -1.65 -27.39 -1.81
N GLY A 56 -2.99 -27.44 -1.95
CA GLY A 56 -3.64 -27.82 -3.21
C GLY A 56 -3.73 -26.68 -4.21
N ASP A 57 -4.00 -27.01 -5.46
CA ASP A 57 -4.10 -26.07 -6.59
C ASP A 57 -5.17 -24.99 -6.39
N ASP A 58 -6.21 -25.26 -5.63
CA ASP A 58 -7.31 -24.34 -5.30
C ASP A 58 -6.90 -23.20 -4.35
N THR A 59 -5.82 -23.36 -3.60
CA THR A 59 -5.37 -22.38 -2.61
C THR A 59 -4.50 -21.27 -3.24
N GLY A 60 -3.83 -21.57 -4.36
CA GLY A 60 -2.94 -20.65 -5.05
C GLY A 60 -1.63 -20.33 -4.30
N SER A 61 -0.69 -19.67 -4.99
CA SER A 61 0.54 -19.16 -4.40
C SER A 61 0.27 -17.90 -3.56
N GLY A 62 1.12 -17.63 -2.59
CA GLY A 62 0.99 -16.43 -1.77
C GLY A 62 2.00 -16.35 -0.64
N THR A 63 1.99 -15.21 0.07
CA THR A 63 2.84 -14.96 1.22
C THR A 63 2.01 -14.53 2.40
N THR A 64 2.29 -15.09 3.58
CA THR A 64 1.71 -14.68 4.86
C THR A 64 2.85 -14.19 5.75
N ILE A 65 2.71 -12.98 6.27
CA ILE A 65 3.61 -12.41 7.27
C ILE A 65 2.82 -12.22 8.55
N THR A 66 3.27 -12.87 9.62
CA THR A 66 2.73 -12.69 10.96
C THR A 66 3.80 -12.06 11.82
N PHE A 67 3.48 -10.99 12.54
CA PHE A 67 4.44 -10.32 13.40
C PHE A 67 3.81 -9.81 14.68
N LEU A 68 4.63 -9.69 15.71
CA LEU A 68 4.31 -9.03 16.96
C LEU A 68 5.28 -7.87 17.17
N ALA A 69 4.77 -6.64 17.17
CA ALA A 69 5.59 -5.46 17.41
C ALA A 69 6.30 -5.56 18.78
N ASN A 70 7.51 -5.02 18.86
CA ASN A 70 8.34 -5.14 20.06
C ASN A 70 7.97 -4.06 21.09
N ASP A 71 7.52 -4.47 22.27
CA ASP A 71 7.12 -3.61 23.40
C ASP A 71 8.31 -2.88 24.07
N GLN A 72 9.55 -3.30 23.74
CA GLN A 72 10.75 -2.58 24.17
C GLN A 72 11.10 -1.39 23.26
N ILE A 73 10.44 -1.30 22.08
CA ILE A 73 10.68 -0.26 21.09
C ILE A 73 9.49 0.71 21.01
N PHE A 74 8.26 0.19 21.11
CA PHE A 74 7.04 0.96 20.97
C PHE A 74 6.38 1.20 22.34
N ASP A 75 5.99 2.43 22.60
CA ASP A 75 5.28 2.83 23.84
C ASP A 75 3.89 2.19 23.94
N THR A 76 3.29 1.83 22.82
CA THR A 76 1.99 1.14 22.74
C THR A 76 1.96 0.15 21.60
N LEU A 77 1.30 -0.98 21.83
CA LEU A 77 1.01 -2.00 20.81
C LEU A 77 -0.47 -2.01 20.40
N ASP A 78 -1.22 -1.00 20.81
CA ASP A 78 -2.64 -0.89 20.45
C ASP A 78 -2.80 -0.24 19.07
N TYR A 79 -3.19 -1.05 18.07
CA TYR A 79 -3.42 -0.60 16.72
C TYR A 79 -4.76 0.11 16.56
N ASN A 80 -4.74 1.31 16.00
CA ASN A 80 -5.97 2.03 15.67
C ASN A 80 -6.54 1.51 14.32
N TYR A 81 -7.70 0.85 14.39
CA TYR A 81 -8.36 0.27 13.23
C TYR A 81 -8.73 1.31 12.17
N ASP A 82 -9.25 2.47 12.57
CA ASP A 82 -9.66 3.51 11.62
C ASP A 82 -8.48 4.11 10.86
N THR A 83 -7.35 4.30 11.52
CA THR A 83 -6.10 4.76 10.90
C THR A 83 -5.60 3.74 9.87
N LEU A 84 -5.53 2.46 10.24
CA LEU A 84 -5.11 1.39 9.32
C LEU A 84 -6.08 1.25 8.15
N ARG A 85 -7.38 1.23 8.43
CA ARG A 85 -8.44 1.17 7.42
C ARG A 85 -8.36 2.33 6.43
N GLY A 86 -8.16 3.55 6.93
CA GLY A 86 -7.99 4.74 6.10
C GLY A 86 -6.80 4.61 5.16
N ARG A 87 -5.65 4.15 5.67
CA ARG A 87 -4.44 3.95 4.88
C ARG A 87 -4.58 2.83 3.83
N MET A 88 -5.21 1.71 4.19
CA MET A 88 -5.46 0.61 3.25
C MET A 88 -6.44 1.01 2.13
N ARG A 89 -7.43 1.84 2.43
CA ARG A 89 -8.32 2.41 1.41
C ARG A 89 -7.56 3.32 0.45
N GLU A 90 -6.68 4.19 0.94
CA GLU A 90 -5.81 5.04 0.12
C GLU A 90 -4.94 4.20 -0.81
N LEU A 91 -4.28 3.17 -0.29
CA LEU A 91 -3.48 2.24 -1.08
C LEU A 91 -4.30 1.51 -2.16
N ALA A 92 -5.56 1.17 -1.89
CA ALA A 92 -6.44 0.56 -2.88
C ALA A 92 -6.81 1.54 -4.02
N PHE A 93 -6.95 2.84 -3.76
CA PHE A 93 -7.12 3.85 -4.81
C PHE A 93 -5.85 4.02 -5.66
N LEU A 94 -4.68 3.99 -5.04
CA LEU A 94 -3.40 4.14 -5.75
C LEU A 94 -3.00 2.92 -6.57
N ASN A 95 -3.59 1.75 -6.28
CA ASN A 95 -3.29 0.49 -6.95
C ASN A 95 -4.55 -0.06 -7.61
N LYS A 96 -4.86 0.47 -8.78
CA LYS A 96 -6.03 0.11 -9.60
C LYS A 96 -6.24 -1.41 -9.68
N GLY A 97 -7.44 -1.88 -9.33
CA GLY A 97 -7.85 -3.29 -9.39
C GLY A 97 -7.29 -4.18 -8.26
N VAL A 98 -6.44 -3.65 -7.37
CA VAL A 98 -5.94 -4.41 -6.22
C VAL A 98 -7.00 -4.44 -5.12
N ALA A 99 -7.38 -5.65 -4.69
CA ALA A 99 -8.29 -5.85 -3.57
C ALA A 99 -7.52 -5.91 -2.25
N ILE A 100 -7.85 -5.01 -1.31
CA ILE A 100 -7.26 -4.95 0.03
C ILE A 100 -8.37 -5.15 1.06
N THR A 101 -8.21 -6.14 1.94
CA THR A 101 -9.14 -6.37 3.07
C THR A 101 -8.42 -6.06 4.39
N VAL A 102 -9.10 -5.31 5.25
CA VAL A 102 -8.64 -5.01 6.62
C VAL A 102 -9.64 -5.61 7.59
N THR A 103 -9.16 -6.43 8.51
CA THR A 103 -9.98 -7.09 9.52
C THR A 103 -9.43 -6.81 10.90
N ASP A 104 -10.30 -6.39 11.83
CA ASP A 104 -10.02 -6.27 13.26
C ASP A 104 -10.78 -7.38 13.99
N GLU A 105 -10.06 -8.37 14.50
CA GLU A 105 -10.59 -9.52 15.20
C GLU A 105 -10.70 -9.30 16.72
N ARG A 106 -10.30 -8.12 17.23
CA ARG A 106 -10.37 -7.77 18.66
C ARG A 106 -11.78 -7.44 19.13
N THR A 107 -12.69 -7.18 18.19
CA THR A 107 -14.07 -6.78 18.49
C THR A 107 -15.06 -7.92 18.24
N ASP A 108 -16.18 -7.90 18.98
CA ASP A 108 -17.32 -8.79 18.73
C ASP A 108 -18.56 -7.91 18.46
N PRO A 109 -19.15 -7.95 17.25
CA PRO A 109 -18.70 -8.74 16.08
C PRO A 109 -17.37 -8.25 15.47
N VAL A 110 -16.65 -9.15 14.78
CA VAL A 110 -15.43 -8.84 14.03
C VAL A 110 -15.70 -7.76 12.99
N GLN A 111 -14.84 -6.76 12.92
CA GLN A 111 -14.92 -5.70 11.94
C GLN A 111 -14.06 -6.04 10.72
N SER A 112 -14.64 -6.05 9.53
CA SER A 112 -13.91 -6.31 8.28
C SER A 112 -14.38 -5.38 7.17
N LYS A 113 -13.42 -4.86 6.38
CA LYS A 113 -13.71 -4.01 5.24
C LYS A 113 -12.79 -4.34 4.06
N LYS A 114 -13.40 -4.55 2.89
CA LYS A 114 -12.70 -4.78 1.61
C LYS A 114 -12.78 -3.53 0.75
N TYR A 115 -11.66 -3.18 0.12
CA TYR A 115 -11.51 -2.09 -0.84
C TYR A 115 -10.96 -2.64 -2.15
N CYS A 116 -11.52 -2.20 -3.27
CA CYS A 116 -11.04 -2.47 -4.62
C CYS A 116 -11.60 -1.39 -5.54
N TYR A 117 -10.74 -0.65 -6.22
CA TYR A 117 -11.14 0.47 -7.06
C TYR A 117 -10.56 0.33 -8.47
N GLU A 118 -11.43 0.06 -9.43
CA GLU A 118 -11.03 -0.09 -10.83
C GLU A 118 -10.70 1.26 -11.51
N GLY A 119 -11.21 2.37 -10.99
CA GLY A 119 -10.94 3.71 -11.49
C GLY A 119 -9.63 4.33 -10.96
N GLY A 120 -8.95 3.69 -10.01
CA GLY A 120 -7.69 4.21 -9.48
C GLY A 120 -7.82 5.60 -8.85
N ILE A 121 -6.93 6.55 -9.22
CA ILE A 121 -6.94 7.91 -8.67
C ILE A 121 -8.16 8.75 -9.12
N ILE A 122 -8.83 8.39 -10.21
CA ILE A 122 -10.13 8.99 -10.59
C ILE A 122 -11.14 8.72 -9.48
N SER A 123 -11.29 7.44 -9.09
CA SER A 123 -12.18 7.05 -7.98
C SER A 123 -11.77 7.69 -6.65
N PHE A 124 -10.50 8.01 -6.47
CA PHE A 124 -10.04 8.73 -5.28
C PHE A 124 -10.58 10.16 -5.25
N VAL A 125 -10.49 10.90 -6.36
CA VAL A 125 -11.03 12.27 -6.49
C VAL A 125 -12.55 12.27 -6.32
N GLU A 126 -13.27 11.34 -6.97
CA GLU A 126 -14.71 11.15 -6.78
C GLU A 126 -15.08 10.91 -5.31
N HIS A 127 -14.28 10.07 -4.63
CA HIS A 127 -14.48 9.81 -3.20
C HIS A 127 -14.28 11.05 -2.33
N LEU A 128 -13.26 11.88 -2.60
CA LEU A 128 -12.99 13.12 -1.89
C LEU A 128 -14.10 14.18 -2.10
N ASN A 129 -14.73 14.15 -3.25
CA ASN A 129 -15.80 15.08 -3.62
C ASN A 129 -17.22 14.53 -3.36
N LYS A 130 -17.38 13.33 -2.85
CA LYS A 130 -18.68 12.65 -2.66
C LYS A 130 -19.72 13.47 -1.91
N SER A 131 -19.29 14.35 -0.98
CA SER A 131 -20.16 15.22 -0.17
C SER A 131 -20.00 16.69 -0.51
N LYS A 132 -19.43 17.03 -1.66
CA LYS A 132 -19.14 18.38 -2.10
C LYS A 132 -19.94 18.72 -3.38
N ASP A 133 -20.20 19.98 -3.59
CA ASP A 133 -20.82 20.47 -4.82
C ASP A 133 -19.72 20.64 -5.87
N VAL A 134 -19.67 19.73 -6.83
CA VAL A 134 -18.69 19.76 -7.92
C VAL A 134 -19.10 20.76 -9.01
N LEU A 135 -18.12 21.44 -9.62
CA LEU A 135 -18.36 22.41 -10.68
C LEU A 135 -18.44 21.78 -12.08
N HIS A 136 -18.04 20.52 -12.22
CA HIS A 136 -18.15 19.73 -13.44
C HIS A 136 -18.28 18.23 -13.08
N GLU A 137 -18.99 17.48 -13.91
CA GLU A 137 -19.33 16.08 -13.64
C GLU A 137 -18.10 15.16 -13.74
N ASP A 138 -17.34 15.30 -14.83
CA ASP A 138 -16.21 14.42 -15.11
C ASP A 138 -14.96 14.82 -14.33
N VAL A 139 -14.23 13.82 -13.77
CA VAL A 139 -12.89 14.01 -13.23
C VAL A 139 -11.91 14.17 -14.41
N MET A 140 -11.16 15.26 -14.43
CA MET A 140 -10.07 15.44 -15.39
C MET A 140 -8.94 14.49 -15.04
N TYR A 141 -8.48 13.71 -16.02
CA TYR A 141 -7.42 12.72 -15.83
C TYR A 141 -6.37 12.86 -16.92
N PHE A 142 -5.11 12.82 -16.50
CA PHE A 142 -3.96 12.88 -17.38
C PHE A 142 -2.94 11.82 -16.94
N GLU A 143 -2.33 11.17 -17.92
CA GLU A 143 -1.20 10.28 -17.67
C GLU A 143 -0.09 10.54 -18.69
N GLY A 144 1.14 10.29 -18.27
CA GLY A 144 2.29 10.44 -19.14
C GLY A 144 3.48 9.60 -18.65
N SER A 145 4.37 9.29 -19.57
CA SER A 145 5.61 8.61 -19.23
C SER A 145 6.78 9.22 -19.99
N LYS A 146 7.95 9.18 -19.38
CA LYS A 146 9.21 9.63 -19.97
C LYS A 146 10.31 8.63 -19.65
N ASP A 147 11.03 8.23 -20.68
CA ASP A 147 12.22 7.43 -20.55
C ASP A 147 13.39 8.29 -20.04
N ASP A 148 14.12 7.79 -19.05
CA ASP A 148 15.42 8.31 -18.63
C ASP A 148 16.51 7.29 -18.99
N PRO A 149 17.11 7.42 -20.21
CA PRO A 149 18.12 6.49 -20.66
C PRO A 149 19.38 6.49 -19.79
N ALA A 150 19.67 7.62 -19.12
CA ALA A 150 20.86 7.74 -18.27
C ALA A 150 20.72 6.89 -16.99
N ARG A 151 19.50 6.70 -16.51
CA ARG A 151 19.18 5.89 -15.31
C ARG A 151 18.58 4.53 -15.65
N GLN A 152 18.35 4.23 -16.94
CA GLN A 152 17.65 3.03 -17.41
C GLN A 152 16.29 2.86 -16.70
N GLN A 153 15.56 3.93 -16.52
CA GLN A 153 14.28 3.97 -15.81
C GLN A 153 13.23 4.71 -16.65
N VAL A 154 11.98 4.34 -16.44
CA VAL A 154 10.81 5.05 -16.98
C VAL A 154 10.16 5.78 -15.82
N ALA A 155 10.05 7.10 -15.92
CA ALA A 155 9.22 7.88 -15.01
C ALA A 155 7.81 7.97 -15.58
N SER A 156 6.81 7.59 -14.79
CA SER A 156 5.39 7.77 -15.13
C SER A 156 4.73 8.74 -14.16
N VAL A 157 3.76 9.49 -14.65
CA VAL A 157 2.95 10.42 -13.85
C VAL A 157 1.49 10.22 -14.19
N GLU A 158 0.66 10.24 -13.17
CA GLU A 158 -0.79 10.28 -13.26
C GLU A 158 -1.30 11.48 -12.47
N VAL A 159 -2.28 12.18 -13.02
CA VAL A 159 -2.93 13.33 -12.39
C VAL A 159 -4.44 13.18 -12.56
N ALA A 160 -5.18 13.31 -11.46
CA ALA A 160 -6.63 13.41 -11.47
C ALA A 160 -7.06 14.65 -10.68
N MET A 161 -7.98 15.42 -11.23
CA MET A 161 -8.47 16.62 -10.56
C MET A 161 -9.95 16.90 -10.88
N GLN A 162 -10.63 17.53 -9.93
CA GLN A 162 -12.00 18.00 -10.09
C GLN A 162 -12.21 19.24 -9.23
N TYR A 163 -12.81 20.27 -9.82
CA TYR A 163 -13.16 21.48 -9.09
C TYR A 163 -14.48 21.33 -8.34
N ASN A 164 -14.55 21.93 -7.18
CA ASN A 164 -15.76 22.02 -6.35
C ASN A 164 -15.93 23.45 -5.79
N THR A 165 -16.99 23.69 -5.04
CA THR A 165 -17.33 25.01 -4.49
C THR A 165 -16.61 25.35 -3.18
N ASP A 166 -15.76 24.43 -2.64
CA ASP A 166 -15.00 24.71 -1.43
C ASP A 166 -13.94 25.79 -1.67
N TYR A 167 -13.70 26.59 -0.64
CA TYR A 167 -12.64 27.62 -0.68
C TYR A 167 -11.22 27.06 -0.52
N ASN A 168 -11.11 25.85 0.00
CA ASN A 168 -9.83 25.22 0.29
C ASN A 168 -9.45 24.20 -0.78
N GLU A 169 -8.24 24.32 -1.31
CA GLU A 169 -7.62 23.32 -2.16
C GLU A 169 -7.28 22.07 -1.35
N SER A 170 -7.59 20.89 -1.89
CA SER A 170 -7.17 19.59 -1.33
C SER A 170 -6.26 18.92 -2.33
N VAL A 171 -4.95 18.91 -2.07
CA VAL A 171 -3.94 18.29 -2.94
C VAL A 171 -3.28 17.11 -2.24
N PHE A 172 -3.30 15.98 -2.90
CA PHE A 172 -2.63 14.76 -2.46
C PHE A 172 -1.56 14.40 -3.49
N THR A 173 -0.34 14.17 -3.01
CA THR A 173 0.79 13.85 -3.88
C THR A 173 1.48 12.60 -3.40
N PHE A 174 1.93 11.78 -4.35
CA PHE A 174 2.51 10.48 -4.07
C PHE A 174 3.74 10.24 -4.94
N ALA A 175 4.71 9.52 -4.39
CA ALA A 175 5.85 8.98 -5.11
C ALA A 175 5.92 7.47 -4.83
N ASN A 176 5.77 6.63 -5.87
CA ASN A 176 5.69 5.17 -5.74
C ASN A 176 4.70 4.73 -4.65
N ASN A 177 3.49 5.29 -4.66
CA ASN A 177 2.39 5.04 -3.71
C ASN A 177 2.65 5.49 -2.26
N ILE A 178 3.73 6.24 -2.01
CA ILE A 178 3.99 6.87 -0.71
C ILE A 178 3.49 8.31 -0.75
N ASN A 179 2.61 8.66 0.19
CA ASN A 179 2.13 10.02 0.33
C ASN A 179 3.28 10.97 0.68
N THR A 180 3.48 12.00 -0.14
CA THR A 180 4.49 13.05 0.07
C THR A 180 3.82 14.26 0.70
N VAL A 181 3.54 14.20 2.00
CA VAL A 181 2.76 15.21 2.74
C VAL A 181 3.32 16.62 2.58
N GLU A 182 4.64 16.77 2.51
CA GLU A 182 5.31 18.05 2.30
C GLU A 182 5.42 18.46 0.82
N GLY A 183 4.81 17.69 -0.09
CA GLY A 183 4.91 17.88 -1.53
C GLY A 183 6.26 17.35 -2.08
N GLY A 184 6.85 18.10 -3.02
CA GLY A 184 8.11 17.74 -3.66
C GLY A 184 8.24 18.36 -5.05
N THR A 185 9.32 18.04 -5.75
CA THR A 185 9.59 18.56 -7.10
C THR A 185 8.52 18.18 -8.13
N HIS A 186 7.87 17.05 -7.96
CA HIS A 186 6.74 16.60 -8.82
C HIS A 186 5.52 17.51 -8.65
N LEU A 187 5.18 17.93 -7.40
CA LEU A 187 4.10 18.89 -7.17
C LEU A 187 4.47 20.28 -7.70
N GLN A 188 5.73 20.72 -7.47
CA GLN A 188 6.20 22.00 -8.01
C GLN A 188 6.17 22.02 -9.54
N GLY A 189 6.59 20.91 -10.17
CA GLY A 189 6.51 20.76 -11.63
C GLY A 189 5.07 20.84 -12.14
N PHE A 190 4.13 20.15 -11.49
CA PHE A 190 2.71 20.22 -11.84
C PHE A 190 2.14 21.65 -11.71
N ARG A 191 2.47 22.35 -10.62
CA ARG A 191 1.98 23.74 -10.40
C ARG A 191 2.59 24.78 -11.34
N SER A 192 3.70 24.45 -11.98
CA SER A 192 4.41 25.35 -12.90
C SER A 192 4.05 25.12 -14.37
N ALA A 193 3.39 24.00 -14.67
CA ALA A 193 2.95 23.65 -16.03
C ALA A 193 1.60 24.28 -16.36
#